data_c95bdc3dc6b8c28c4186efcfe3f74a50
#
_entry.id   c95bdc3dc6b8c28c4186efcfe3f74a50
#
_cell.length_a   1.000
_cell.length_b   1.000
_cell.length_c   1.000
_cell.angle_alpha   90.00
_cell.angle_beta   90.00
_cell.angle_gamma   90.00
#
_symmetry.space_group_name_H-M   'P 1'
#
loop_
_entity.id
_entity.type
_entity.pdbx_description
1 polymer ?
#
loop_
_entity_poly.entity_id
_entity_poly.type
_entity_poly.pdbx_seq_one_letter_code
_entity_poly.pdbx_strand_id
1 'polypeptide(L)'
;MCILCTMFQACDKKITFIGHRGSLLGVENTAEAFINGATHYGYQGLECDVKTTVDSQLVCWHDDHLERGGIDSVTIPTMTLAEVQALTLHQTRKDVAYTATICTVDEYLAICAKYDVFPVVELKWAIGINNNDMTLFPQLYALLEKHDLVAKAVILTSMQKS
;
A
#
# COMPACT_ATOMS: atom_id res chain seq x y z
N MET A 1 -22.47 29.00 46.69
CA MET A 1 -22.40 27.55 46.51
C MET A 1 -22.07 27.25 45.08
N CYS A 2 -20.77 27.08 44.82
CA CYS A 2 -20.24 26.98 43.42
C CYS A 2 -20.19 25.49 43.07
N ILE A 3 -21.04 25.05 42.14
CA ILE A 3 -21.03 23.68 41.63
C ILE A 3 -19.93 23.58 40.60
N LEU A 4 -18.81 22.95 40.99
CA LEU A 4 -17.72 22.60 40.12
C LEU A 4 -18.17 21.45 39.22
N CYS A 5 -18.63 21.77 38.01
CA CYS A 5 -18.93 20.78 36.98
C CYS A 5 -17.60 20.31 36.40
N THR A 6 -17.02 19.24 36.94
CA THR A 6 -15.90 18.53 36.36
C THR A 6 -16.39 17.86 35.08
N MET A 7 -16.14 18.48 33.92
CA MET A 7 -16.28 17.83 32.62
C MET A 7 -15.29 16.67 32.57
N PHE A 8 -15.77 15.46 32.77
CA PHE A 8 -15.07 14.26 32.32
C PHE A 8 -15.08 14.32 30.80
N GLN A 9 -14.00 14.81 30.23
CA GLN A 9 -13.73 14.67 28.81
C GLN A 9 -13.44 13.18 28.59
N ALA A 10 -14.47 12.42 28.18
CA ALA A 10 -14.29 11.05 27.73
C ALA A 10 -13.29 11.10 26.58
N CYS A 11 -12.12 10.51 26.78
CA CYS A 11 -11.15 10.31 25.72
C CYS A 11 -11.76 9.23 24.82
N ASP A 12 -12.45 9.65 23.75
CA ASP A 12 -12.95 8.76 22.71
C ASP A 12 -11.75 8.17 21.96
N LYS A 13 -11.16 7.15 22.56
CA LYS A 13 -10.14 6.33 21.89
C LYS A 13 -10.81 5.54 20.79
N LYS A 14 -10.83 6.09 19.60
CA LYS A 14 -11.36 5.42 18.42
C LYS A 14 -10.33 4.39 17.93
N ILE A 15 -10.73 3.12 17.84
CA ILE A 15 -9.90 2.10 17.22
C ILE A 15 -9.87 2.37 15.71
N THR A 16 -8.69 2.34 15.14
CA THR A 16 -8.47 2.52 13.71
C THR A 16 -8.08 1.18 13.08
N PHE A 17 -8.81 0.77 12.06
CA PHE A 17 -8.52 -0.45 11.30
C PHE A 17 -7.78 -0.10 10.02
N ILE A 18 -6.68 -0.82 9.77
CA ILE A 18 -5.85 -0.68 8.58
C ILE A 18 -5.89 -1.98 7.81
N GLY A 19 -6.23 -1.92 6.52
CA GLY A 19 -6.23 -3.06 5.61
C GLY A 19 -4.81 -3.39 5.17
N HIS A 20 -4.20 -4.47 5.70
CA HIS A 20 -2.89 -4.96 5.30
C HIS A 20 -2.95 -5.48 3.86
N ARG A 21 -2.17 -4.85 2.95
CA ARG A 21 -2.18 -5.10 1.50
C ARG A 21 -3.58 -4.97 0.87
N GLY A 22 -4.39 -4.06 1.40
CA GLY A 22 -5.78 -3.85 1.00
C GLY A 22 -6.77 -4.69 1.80
N SER A 23 -7.25 -5.80 1.23
CA SER A 23 -8.24 -6.67 1.87
C SER A 23 -8.09 -8.13 1.42
N LEU A 24 -8.92 -9.02 2.01
CA LEU A 24 -9.01 -10.42 1.58
C LEU A 24 -9.91 -10.63 0.35
N LEU A 25 -10.56 -9.58 -0.15
CA LEU A 25 -11.37 -9.62 -1.37
C LEU A 25 -10.56 -9.01 -2.51
N GLY A 26 -9.88 -9.87 -3.26
CA GLY A 26 -8.95 -9.52 -4.33
C GLY A 26 -7.55 -10.10 -4.13
N VAL A 27 -6.70 -9.95 -5.14
CA VAL A 27 -5.27 -10.20 -5.05
C VAL A 27 -4.65 -9.12 -4.17
N GLU A 28 -3.76 -9.47 -3.24
CA GLU A 28 -3.09 -8.49 -2.35
C GLU A 28 -2.34 -7.41 -3.14
N ASN A 29 -2.25 -6.20 -2.56
CA ASN A 29 -1.55 -5.06 -3.19
C ASN A 29 -2.10 -4.68 -4.58
N THR A 30 -3.38 -4.93 -4.85
CA THR A 30 -4.02 -4.54 -6.12
C THR A 30 -5.18 -3.57 -5.91
N ALA A 31 -5.57 -2.90 -6.98
CA ALA A 31 -6.66 -1.91 -6.94
C ALA A 31 -7.95 -2.49 -6.36
N GLU A 32 -8.34 -3.73 -6.75
CA GLU A 32 -9.54 -4.38 -6.24
C GLU A 32 -9.46 -4.61 -4.72
N ALA A 33 -8.32 -5.12 -4.21
CA ALA A 33 -8.15 -5.35 -2.78
C ALA A 33 -8.21 -4.04 -1.97
N PHE A 34 -7.66 -2.94 -2.50
CA PHE A 34 -7.71 -1.62 -1.88
C PHE A 34 -9.14 -1.06 -1.88
N ILE A 35 -9.84 -1.11 -3.02
CA ILE A 35 -11.23 -0.65 -3.13
C ILE A 35 -12.13 -1.42 -2.16
N ASN A 36 -12.02 -2.75 -2.11
CA ASN A 36 -12.79 -3.58 -1.19
C ASN A 36 -12.44 -3.31 0.29
N GLY A 37 -11.17 -3.00 0.59
CA GLY A 37 -10.74 -2.57 1.93
C GLY A 37 -11.46 -1.31 2.38
N ALA A 38 -11.53 -0.30 1.51
CA ALA A 38 -12.19 0.96 1.80
C ALA A 38 -13.73 0.84 1.84
N THR A 39 -14.34 0.09 0.90
CA THR A 39 -15.80 0.10 0.69
C THR A 39 -16.52 -1.04 1.41
N HIS A 40 -16.02 -2.26 1.31
CA HIS A 40 -16.67 -3.45 1.89
C HIS A 40 -16.33 -3.60 3.39
N TYR A 41 -15.06 -3.43 3.74
CA TYR A 41 -14.62 -3.55 5.14
C TYR A 41 -14.65 -2.24 5.91
N GLY A 42 -14.70 -1.09 5.23
CA GLY A 42 -14.73 0.24 5.85
C GLY A 42 -13.47 0.56 6.66
N TYR A 43 -12.29 0.07 6.21
CA TYR A 43 -11.02 0.41 6.83
C TYR A 43 -10.75 1.91 6.69
N GLN A 44 -10.18 2.51 7.74
CA GLN A 44 -9.81 3.93 7.74
C GLN A 44 -8.45 4.17 7.09
N GLY A 45 -7.60 3.15 7.05
CA GLY A 45 -6.31 3.17 6.36
C GLY A 45 -6.14 1.94 5.48
N LEU A 46 -5.36 2.06 4.43
CA LEU A 46 -4.96 0.96 3.57
C LEU A 46 -3.44 0.89 3.59
N GLU A 47 -2.90 -0.29 3.78
CA GLU A 47 -1.45 -0.50 3.74
C GLU A 47 -1.08 -1.14 2.41
N CYS A 48 0.06 -0.69 1.85
CA CYS A 48 0.69 -1.27 0.68
C CYS A 48 2.20 -1.40 0.86
N ASP A 49 2.77 -2.43 0.23
CA ASP A 49 4.22 -2.60 0.07
C ASP A 49 4.67 -1.97 -1.24
N VAL A 50 5.79 -1.25 -1.26
CA VAL A 50 6.30 -0.58 -2.47
C VAL A 50 7.54 -1.27 -3.00
N LYS A 51 7.54 -1.54 -4.29
CA LYS A 51 8.66 -2.00 -5.11
C LYS A 51 8.91 -1.07 -6.28
N THR A 52 10.07 -1.21 -6.90
CA THR A 52 10.49 -0.40 -8.03
C THR A 52 10.78 -1.28 -9.24
N THR A 53 10.28 -0.89 -10.40
CA THR A 53 10.60 -1.50 -11.69
C THR A 53 11.96 -1.02 -12.21
N VAL A 54 12.50 -1.66 -13.26
CA VAL A 54 13.78 -1.27 -13.88
C VAL A 54 13.75 0.14 -14.46
N ASP A 55 12.58 0.60 -14.90
CA ASP A 55 12.33 1.97 -15.38
C ASP A 55 11.88 2.93 -14.27
N SER A 56 12.21 2.59 -13.01
CA SER A 56 12.00 3.41 -11.81
C SER A 56 10.54 3.79 -11.53
N GLN A 57 9.59 2.96 -11.93
CA GLN A 57 8.19 3.15 -11.58
C GLN A 57 7.86 2.47 -10.24
N LEU A 58 7.06 3.13 -9.40
CA LEU A 58 6.64 2.58 -8.11
C LEU A 58 5.38 1.72 -8.27
N VAL A 59 5.46 0.47 -7.83
CA VAL A 59 4.36 -0.50 -7.88
C VAL A 59 4.07 -1.09 -6.49
N CYS A 60 2.85 -1.54 -6.28
CA CYS A 60 2.42 -2.16 -5.04
C CYS A 60 2.64 -3.67 -5.11
N TRP A 61 3.64 -4.18 -4.40
CA TRP A 61 3.90 -5.61 -4.26
C TRP A 61 4.87 -5.88 -3.11
N HIS A 62 4.72 -7.04 -2.44
CA HIS A 62 5.52 -7.33 -1.25
C HIS A 62 6.92 -7.88 -1.57
N ASP A 63 7.00 -8.89 -2.42
CA ASP A 63 8.24 -9.60 -2.73
C ASP A 63 8.91 -9.03 -3.99
N ASP A 64 10.18 -9.31 -4.22
CA ASP A 64 10.82 -8.98 -5.50
C ASP A 64 10.31 -9.88 -6.62
N HIS A 65 9.85 -11.10 -6.28
CA HIS A 65 9.32 -12.10 -7.19
C HIS A 65 7.79 -12.11 -7.22
N LEU A 66 7.19 -12.56 -8.34
CA LEU A 66 5.74 -12.62 -8.52
C LEU A 66 5.12 -13.99 -8.18
N GLU A 67 5.87 -14.92 -7.56
CA GLU A 67 5.41 -16.27 -7.19
C GLU A 67 4.14 -16.25 -6.33
N ARG A 68 4.03 -15.29 -5.42
CA ARG A 68 2.82 -15.05 -4.61
C ARG A 68 1.59 -14.68 -5.46
N GLY A 69 1.82 -14.14 -6.64
CA GLY A 69 0.81 -13.85 -7.66
C GLY A 69 0.66 -14.98 -8.69
N GLY A 70 1.21 -16.16 -8.43
CA GLY A 70 1.10 -17.32 -9.31
C GLY A 70 1.96 -17.27 -10.57
N ILE A 71 3.02 -16.43 -10.58
CA ILE A 71 3.92 -16.28 -11.73
C ILE A 71 5.34 -16.60 -11.27
N ASP A 72 5.86 -17.73 -11.72
CA ASP A 72 7.19 -18.21 -11.38
C ASP A 72 8.28 -17.48 -12.19
N SER A 73 9.48 -17.37 -11.59
CA SER A 73 10.70 -16.91 -12.25
C SER A 73 10.65 -15.47 -12.82
N VAL A 74 9.76 -14.63 -12.30
CA VAL A 74 9.65 -13.21 -12.68
C VAL A 74 10.04 -12.32 -11.50
N THR A 75 10.88 -11.33 -11.76
CA THR A 75 11.42 -10.40 -10.75
C THR A 75 11.11 -8.97 -11.13
N ILE A 76 10.31 -8.25 -10.34
CA ILE A 76 9.85 -6.88 -10.61
C ILE A 76 11.01 -5.91 -10.92
N PRO A 77 12.11 -5.86 -10.14
CA PRO A 77 13.23 -4.94 -10.43
C PRO A 77 13.92 -5.13 -11.78
N THR A 78 13.66 -6.24 -12.50
CA THR A 78 14.26 -6.50 -13.83
C THR A 78 13.31 -6.21 -14.98
N MET A 79 12.07 -5.80 -14.68
CA MET A 79 11.03 -5.53 -15.68
C MET A 79 10.64 -4.05 -15.70
N THR A 80 10.19 -3.58 -16.85
CA THR A 80 9.53 -2.28 -16.99
C THR A 80 8.10 -2.34 -16.43
N LEU A 81 7.52 -1.19 -16.10
CA LEU A 81 6.12 -1.11 -15.68
C LEU A 81 5.17 -1.76 -16.72
N ALA A 82 5.39 -1.47 -18.00
CA ALA A 82 4.55 -2.01 -19.07
C ALA A 82 4.59 -3.55 -19.12
N GLU A 83 5.78 -4.14 -18.94
CA GLU A 83 5.92 -5.61 -18.89
C GLU A 83 5.25 -6.21 -17.66
N VAL A 84 5.41 -5.61 -16.48
CA VAL A 84 4.78 -6.11 -15.24
C VAL A 84 3.26 -5.99 -15.32
N GLN A 85 2.73 -4.88 -15.84
CA GLN A 85 1.28 -4.67 -15.99
C GLN A 85 0.64 -5.56 -17.07
N ALA A 86 1.41 -6.10 -18.01
CA ALA A 86 0.92 -7.07 -18.98
C ALA A 86 0.69 -8.47 -18.37
N LEU A 87 1.19 -8.72 -17.16
CA LEU A 87 1.01 -10.00 -16.47
C LEU A 87 -0.32 -10.05 -15.72
N THR A 88 -0.93 -11.23 -15.69
CA THR A 88 -2.13 -11.48 -14.88
C THR A 88 -1.72 -12.21 -13.60
N LEU A 89 -1.92 -11.55 -12.46
CA LEU A 89 -1.72 -12.12 -11.15
C LEU A 89 -2.90 -13.03 -10.78
N HIS A 90 -2.61 -14.11 -10.07
CA HIS A 90 -3.59 -15.08 -9.59
C HIS A 90 -3.39 -15.34 -8.10
N GLN A 91 -4.45 -15.29 -7.31
CA GLN A 91 -4.39 -15.64 -5.90
C GLN A 91 -5.71 -16.25 -5.44
N THR A 92 -5.63 -17.36 -4.69
CA THR A 92 -6.81 -17.97 -4.06
C THR A 92 -6.87 -17.56 -2.59
N ARG A 93 -8.00 -16.99 -2.17
CA ARG A 93 -8.26 -16.58 -0.79
C ARG A 93 -9.60 -17.10 -0.33
N LYS A 94 -9.63 -17.86 0.80
CA LYS A 94 -10.86 -18.48 1.31
C LYS A 94 -11.66 -19.21 0.21
N ASP A 95 -10.96 -20.02 -0.56
CA ASP A 95 -11.52 -20.85 -1.66
C ASP A 95 -12.09 -20.04 -2.86
N VAL A 96 -11.88 -18.72 -2.91
CA VAL A 96 -12.23 -17.87 -4.05
C VAL A 96 -10.97 -17.52 -4.82
N ALA A 97 -10.98 -17.79 -6.14
CA ALA A 97 -9.90 -17.41 -7.04
C ALA A 97 -10.10 -15.96 -7.51
N TYR A 98 -9.04 -15.16 -7.40
CA TYR A 98 -8.99 -13.78 -7.87
C TYR A 98 -7.92 -13.62 -8.93
N THR A 99 -8.14 -12.71 -9.86
CA THR A 99 -7.15 -12.28 -10.86
C THR A 99 -7.05 -10.76 -10.86
N ALA A 100 -5.85 -10.24 -11.10
CA ALA A 100 -5.63 -8.79 -11.18
C ALA A 100 -4.36 -8.49 -12.00
N THR A 101 -4.13 -7.22 -12.29
CA THR A 101 -2.84 -6.70 -12.74
C THR A 101 -2.14 -5.98 -11.58
N ILE A 102 -0.83 -5.78 -11.72
CA ILE A 102 -0.06 -5.00 -10.74
C ILE A 102 -0.64 -3.59 -10.62
N CYS A 103 -0.79 -3.10 -9.40
CA CYS A 103 -1.24 -1.75 -9.10
C CYS A 103 -0.02 -0.83 -8.97
N THR A 104 -0.04 0.36 -9.56
CA THR A 104 0.97 1.38 -9.30
C THR A 104 0.69 2.09 -7.98
N VAL A 105 1.73 2.70 -7.39
CA VAL A 105 1.55 3.54 -6.18
C VAL A 105 0.68 4.76 -6.48
N ASP A 106 0.75 5.29 -7.71
CA ASP A 106 -0.12 6.39 -8.14
C ASP A 106 -1.61 5.99 -8.13
N GLU A 107 -1.94 4.82 -8.66
CA GLU A 107 -3.31 4.26 -8.63
C GLU A 107 -3.79 3.99 -7.19
N TYR A 108 -2.92 3.43 -6.34
CA TYR A 108 -3.22 3.20 -4.93
C TYR A 108 -3.54 4.49 -4.19
N LEU A 109 -2.71 5.54 -4.36
CA LEU A 109 -2.94 6.84 -3.73
C LEU A 109 -4.21 7.53 -4.27
N ALA A 110 -4.51 7.39 -5.57
CA ALA A 110 -5.77 7.85 -6.14
C ALA A 110 -6.99 7.16 -5.48
N ILE A 111 -6.89 5.86 -5.18
CA ILE A 111 -7.93 5.12 -4.45
C ILE A 111 -8.05 5.65 -3.02
N CYS A 112 -6.94 5.86 -2.31
CA CYS A 112 -6.95 6.43 -0.96
C CYS A 112 -7.63 7.81 -0.92
N ALA A 113 -7.28 8.69 -1.86
CA ALA A 113 -7.90 10.02 -1.96
C ALA A 113 -9.40 9.93 -2.27
N LYS A 114 -9.79 9.07 -3.23
CA LYS A 114 -11.18 8.90 -3.66
C LYS A 114 -12.11 8.43 -2.52
N TYR A 115 -11.63 7.53 -1.67
CA TYR A 115 -12.44 6.92 -0.60
C TYR A 115 -12.16 7.54 0.78
N ASP A 116 -11.39 8.63 0.84
CA ASP A 116 -11.02 9.34 2.08
C ASP A 116 -10.43 8.42 3.16
N VAL A 117 -9.57 7.49 2.75
CA VAL A 117 -8.78 6.62 3.64
C VAL A 117 -7.31 7.08 3.64
N PHE A 118 -6.62 6.94 4.78
CA PHE A 118 -5.21 7.34 4.82
C PHE A 118 -4.29 6.23 4.28
N PRO A 119 -3.26 6.58 3.51
CA PRO A 119 -2.29 5.62 3.02
C PRO A 119 -1.27 5.25 4.11
N VAL A 120 -0.97 3.95 4.20
CA VAL A 120 0.14 3.39 4.99
C VAL A 120 1.08 2.71 4.00
N VAL A 121 2.24 3.30 3.78
CA VAL A 121 3.17 2.87 2.71
C VAL A 121 4.39 2.24 3.33
N GLU A 122 4.60 0.95 3.10
CA GLU A 122 5.83 0.25 3.50
C GLU A 122 6.84 0.26 2.35
N LEU A 123 7.97 0.95 2.58
CA LEU A 123 9.10 0.93 1.65
C LEU A 123 9.90 -0.34 1.85
N LYS A 124 9.74 -1.30 0.94
CA LYS A 124 10.48 -2.57 0.94
C LYS A 124 11.83 -2.42 0.27
N TRP A 125 12.82 -3.09 0.81
CA TRP A 125 14.12 -3.23 0.17
C TRP A 125 13.97 -3.96 -1.16
N ALA A 126 14.52 -3.40 -2.24
CA ALA A 126 14.73 -4.13 -3.48
C ALA A 126 16.14 -4.73 -3.50
N ILE A 127 16.30 -5.91 -4.09
CA ILE A 127 17.62 -6.53 -4.29
C ILE A 127 18.48 -5.56 -5.14
N GLY A 128 19.63 -5.16 -4.61
CA GLY A 128 20.57 -4.25 -5.28
C GLY A 128 20.42 -2.77 -4.95
N ILE A 129 19.40 -2.37 -4.19
CA ILE A 129 19.29 -1.02 -3.65
C ILE A 129 20.02 -0.95 -2.31
N ASN A 130 20.99 -0.04 -2.21
CA ASN A 130 21.75 0.19 -0.98
C ASN A 130 20.82 0.66 0.14
N ASN A 131 21.05 0.17 1.37
CA ASN A 131 20.27 0.47 2.59
C ASN A 131 20.12 1.97 2.92
N ASN A 132 20.80 2.86 2.23
CA ASN A 132 20.73 4.31 2.35
C ASN A 132 20.10 4.98 1.12
N ASP A 133 19.55 4.20 0.18
CA ASP A 133 18.99 4.76 -1.04
C ASP A 133 17.59 5.33 -0.76
N MET A 134 17.59 6.62 -0.37
CA MET A 134 16.38 7.42 -0.21
C MET A 134 15.84 7.95 -1.56
N THR A 135 16.32 7.44 -2.70
CA THR A 135 15.91 7.94 -4.03
C THR A 135 14.44 7.74 -4.33
N LEU A 136 13.80 6.72 -3.72
CA LEU A 136 12.37 6.48 -3.87
C LEU A 136 11.51 7.47 -3.08
N PHE A 137 12.04 8.05 -2.01
CA PHE A 137 11.24 8.92 -1.15
C PHE A 137 10.80 10.22 -1.84
N PRO A 138 11.65 10.95 -2.60
CA PRO A 138 11.20 12.13 -3.36
C PRO A 138 10.10 11.81 -4.36
N GLN A 139 10.17 10.65 -5.03
CA GLN A 139 9.14 10.22 -5.97
C GLN A 139 7.83 9.88 -5.26
N LEU A 140 7.88 9.13 -4.16
CA LEU A 140 6.71 8.85 -3.34
C LEU A 140 6.10 10.15 -2.78
N TYR A 141 6.95 11.07 -2.30
CA TYR A 141 6.51 12.36 -1.77
C TYR A 141 5.76 13.18 -2.84
N ALA A 142 6.30 13.25 -4.07
CA ALA A 142 5.63 13.93 -5.18
C ALA A 142 4.25 13.31 -5.52
N LEU A 143 4.12 11.98 -5.43
CA LEU A 143 2.84 11.30 -5.61
C LEU A 143 1.86 11.61 -4.47
N LEU A 144 2.33 11.67 -3.22
CA LEU A 144 1.52 12.07 -2.06
C LEU A 144 1.02 13.53 -2.20
N GLU A 145 1.88 14.45 -2.67
CA GLU A 145 1.48 15.84 -2.97
C GLU A 145 0.43 15.89 -4.09
N LYS A 146 0.63 15.15 -5.17
CA LYS A 146 -0.31 15.05 -6.30
C LYS A 146 -1.73 14.71 -5.86
N HIS A 147 -1.87 13.84 -4.84
CA HIS A 147 -3.15 13.34 -4.34
C HIS A 147 -3.63 14.03 -3.06
N ASP A 148 -2.93 15.09 -2.58
CA ASP A 148 -3.24 15.80 -1.32
C ASP A 148 -3.27 14.88 -0.09
N LEU A 149 -2.33 13.94 0.00
CA LEU A 149 -2.27 12.93 1.05
C LEU A 149 -1.08 13.07 2.00
N VAL A 150 -0.19 14.06 1.82
CA VAL A 150 1.04 14.23 2.63
C VAL A 150 0.72 14.28 4.13
N ALA A 151 -0.29 15.05 4.54
CA ALA A 151 -0.65 15.20 5.95
C ALA A 151 -1.32 13.96 6.57
N LYS A 152 -1.79 13.01 5.73
CA LYS A 152 -2.50 11.80 6.17
C LYS A 152 -1.63 10.55 6.08
N ALA A 153 -0.52 10.58 5.34
CA ALA A 153 0.28 9.41 5.04
C ALA A 153 1.08 8.90 6.26
N VAL A 154 1.15 7.59 6.39
CA VAL A 154 2.04 6.88 7.31
C VAL A 154 3.09 6.13 6.49
N ILE A 155 4.36 6.37 6.76
CA ILE A 155 5.46 5.67 6.08
C ILE A 155 6.06 4.64 7.04
N LEU A 156 6.11 3.39 6.63
CA LEU A 156 6.78 2.31 7.33
C LEU A 156 8.09 1.99 6.62
N THR A 157 9.15 1.82 7.39
CA THR A 157 10.43 1.34 6.88
C THR A 157 10.95 0.25 7.79
N SER A 158 11.34 -0.90 7.24
CA SER A 158 12.06 -1.94 7.98
C SER A 158 13.57 -1.67 7.87
N MET A 159 14.07 -0.67 8.56
CA MET A 159 15.53 -0.46 8.66
C MET A 159 16.11 -1.47 9.65
N GLN A 160 16.79 -2.51 9.14
CA GLN A 160 17.72 -3.26 10.00
C GLN A 160 18.92 -2.36 10.29
N LYS A 161 19.11 -2.03 11.57
CA LYS A 161 20.40 -1.47 12.03
C LYS A 161 21.45 -2.56 11.81
N SER A 162 22.38 -2.33 10.87
CA SER A 162 23.65 -3.06 10.78
C SER A 162 24.51 -2.77 11.98
#